data_0ca08053049a1bc455bbd96766c1dec9
#
_entry.id   0ca08053049a1bc455bbd96766c1dec9
#
_cell.length_a   1.000
_cell.length_b   1.000
_cell.length_c   1.000
_cell.angle_alpha   90.00
_cell.angle_beta   90.00
_cell.angle_gamma   90.00
#
_symmetry.space_group_name_H-M   'P 1'
#
loop_
_entity.id
_entity.type
_entity.pdbx_description
1 polymer ?
#
loop_
_entity_poly.entity_id
_entity_poly.type
_entity_poly.pdbx_seq_one_letter_code
_entity_poly.pdbx_strand_id
1 'polypeptide(L)'
;MKIYRNCSLLPYNTFGVDGRCSALAEYETEQELCDIMELVRNGELPLPLMQIGQGSNILFTRDFPGTLLHGRICGIQVLNSSDKEVWVKVGAGVVWDDFVSQCVENGWYGAENLSLIPGLTGSAAVQNIGAYGTEVKDIISSVRCFDMDERVFRTFDVSECGYGYRDSLFKKCRSLTVTSVTFRLSTVKSFNLSYNALQQAVLAQGADSLSQIREIVCSIRRSKLPDVATLGSAGSFFKNPLVERSLFESLKQKWPDIPGFGDASGNGPVKLSAGWLIEKCGWKGKSLGRAGVYEKQALVLVNLSGATGEEIAALSRMVADDVFKKFGVSLSPEVLIL
;
A
#
# COMPACT_ATOMS: atom_id res chain seq x y z
N MET A 1 -3.83 -25.79 -2.69
CA MET A 1 -5.07 -25.17 -2.17
C MET A 1 -5.34 -25.61 -0.75
N LYS A 2 -5.68 -24.67 0.17
CA LYS A 2 -6.12 -24.95 1.54
C LYS A 2 -7.33 -24.10 1.86
N ILE A 3 -8.32 -24.68 2.55
CA ILE A 3 -9.54 -23.96 2.93
C ILE A 3 -9.71 -24.06 4.44
N TYR A 4 -9.83 -22.91 5.07
CA TYR A 4 -10.07 -22.77 6.51
C TYR A 4 -11.47 -22.18 6.69
N ARG A 5 -12.28 -22.80 7.55
CA ARG A 5 -13.63 -22.30 7.89
C ARG A 5 -13.61 -21.63 9.26
N ASN A 6 -14.41 -20.58 9.40
CA ASN A 6 -14.47 -19.77 10.62
C ASN A 6 -13.06 -19.36 11.11
N CYS A 7 -12.26 -18.80 10.18
CA CYS A 7 -10.84 -18.54 10.37
C CYS A 7 -10.62 -17.21 11.11
N SER A 8 -9.69 -17.18 12.09
CA SER A 8 -9.26 -15.92 12.70
C SER A 8 -8.52 -15.04 11.69
N LEU A 9 -8.82 -13.75 11.70
CA LEU A 9 -8.18 -12.73 10.86
C LEU A 9 -6.93 -12.14 11.50
N LEU A 10 -6.64 -12.47 12.76
CA LEU A 10 -5.49 -11.93 13.49
C LEU A 10 -4.15 -12.13 12.75
N PRO A 11 -3.85 -13.30 12.12
CA PRO A 11 -2.62 -13.47 11.35
C PRO A 11 -2.63 -12.78 9.97
N TYR A 12 -3.77 -12.26 9.53
CA TYR A 12 -4.00 -11.76 8.18
C TYR A 12 -4.25 -10.26 8.13
N ASN A 13 -3.88 -9.51 9.18
CA ASN A 13 -3.86 -8.06 9.17
C ASN A 13 -2.74 -7.50 10.07
N THR A 14 -2.10 -6.43 9.61
CA THR A 14 -0.98 -5.82 10.34
C THR A 14 -1.40 -4.89 11.47
N PHE A 15 -2.69 -4.55 11.59
CA PHE A 15 -3.21 -3.88 12.80
C PHE A 15 -3.27 -4.79 14.02
N GLY A 16 -3.20 -6.13 13.83
CA GLY A 16 -3.39 -7.08 14.91
C GLY A 16 -4.80 -7.01 15.52
N VAL A 17 -5.80 -6.72 14.69
CA VAL A 17 -7.21 -6.72 15.10
C VAL A 17 -7.73 -8.14 15.00
N ASP A 18 -8.34 -8.63 16.09
CA ASP A 18 -9.03 -9.91 16.07
C ASP A 18 -10.42 -9.77 15.42
N GLY A 19 -10.79 -10.79 14.68
CA GLY A 19 -12.05 -10.96 13.97
C GLY A 19 -12.04 -12.30 13.24
N ARG A 20 -13.12 -12.66 12.62
CA ARG A 20 -13.22 -13.94 11.91
C ARG A 20 -13.74 -13.74 10.48
N CYS A 21 -13.39 -14.68 9.60
CA CYS A 21 -14.07 -14.80 8.30
C CYS A 21 -14.77 -16.16 8.22
N SER A 22 -15.86 -16.23 7.43
CA SER A 22 -16.58 -17.48 7.23
C SER A 22 -15.71 -18.54 6.58
N ALA A 23 -14.89 -18.14 5.59
CA ALA A 23 -13.89 -18.99 4.98
C ALA A 23 -12.66 -18.18 4.55
N LEU A 24 -11.50 -18.84 4.52
CA LEU A 24 -10.26 -18.35 3.92
C LEU A 24 -9.74 -19.45 3.01
N ALA A 25 -9.53 -19.11 1.74
CA ALA A 25 -9.03 -20.02 0.72
C ALA A 25 -7.63 -19.57 0.28
N GLU A 26 -6.60 -20.36 0.60
CA GLU A 26 -5.23 -20.16 0.14
C GLU A 26 -4.99 -20.95 -1.15
N TYR A 27 -4.30 -20.31 -2.11
CA TYR A 27 -3.93 -20.92 -3.39
C TYR A 27 -2.50 -20.52 -3.79
N GLU A 28 -1.78 -21.46 -4.41
CA GLU A 28 -0.39 -21.30 -4.83
C GLU A 28 -0.24 -21.34 -6.37
N THR A 29 -1.30 -21.65 -7.11
CA THR A 29 -1.32 -21.70 -8.57
C THR A 29 -2.58 -21.05 -9.14
N GLU A 30 -2.53 -20.66 -10.42
CA GLU A 30 -3.71 -20.18 -11.16
C GLU A 30 -4.79 -21.28 -11.28
N GLN A 31 -4.38 -22.55 -11.38
CA GLN A 31 -5.33 -23.67 -11.41
C GLN A 31 -6.09 -23.81 -10.09
N GLU A 32 -5.39 -23.72 -8.95
CA GLU A 32 -6.06 -23.76 -7.65
C GLU A 32 -7.03 -22.60 -7.44
N LEU A 33 -6.75 -21.40 -8.00
CA LEU A 33 -7.70 -20.30 -8.01
C LEU A 33 -8.97 -20.66 -8.80
N CYS A 34 -8.82 -21.29 -9.98
CA CYS A 34 -9.96 -21.78 -10.76
C CYS A 34 -10.76 -22.82 -9.96
N ASP A 35 -10.09 -23.75 -9.28
CA ASP A 35 -10.75 -24.79 -8.46
C ASP A 35 -11.54 -24.15 -7.31
N ILE A 36 -11.01 -23.11 -6.65
CA ILE A 36 -11.74 -22.33 -5.64
C ILE A 36 -12.99 -21.70 -6.23
N MET A 37 -12.91 -21.15 -7.44
CA MET A 37 -14.07 -20.54 -8.10
C MET A 37 -15.17 -21.56 -8.43
N GLU A 38 -14.81 -22.82 -8.67
CA GLU A 38 -15.81 -23.91 -8.81
C GLU A 38 -16.49 -24.21 -7.46
N LEU A 39 -15.77 -24.23 -6.34
CA LEU A 39 -16.35 -24.39 -5.01
C LEU A 39 -17.31 -23.24 -4.67
N VAL A 40 -16.97 -22.01 -5.06
CA VAL A 40 -17.86 -20.85 -4.91
C VAL A 40 -19.14 -21.03 -5.72
N ARG A 41 -19.04 -21.43 -6.97
CA ARG A 41 -20.19 -21.69 -7.87
C ARG A 41 -21.13 -22.76 -7.30
N ASN A 42 -20.56 -23.80 -6.71
CA ASN A 42 -21.32 -24.91 -6.13
C ASN A 42 -21.94 -24.54 -4.78
N GLY A 43 -21.73 -23.31 -4.25
CA GLY A 43 -22.22 -22.87 -2.97
C GLY A 43 -21.47 -23.44 -1.76
N GLU A 44 -20.32 -24.06 -1.99
CA GLU A 44 -19.49 -24.64 -0.92
C GLU A 44 -18.68 -23.58 -0.15
N LEU A 45 -18.41 -22.45 -0.81
CA LEU A 45 -17.74 -21.28 -0.23
C LEU A 45 -18.69 -20.07 -0.22
N PRO A 46 -18.86 -19.39 0.92
CA PRO A 46 -19.81 -18.28 1.07
C PRO A 46 -19.33 -17.00 0.38
N LEU A 47 -20.29 -16.23 -0.12
CA LEU A 47 -20.10 -14.86 -0.61
C LEU A 47 -20.23 -13.84 0.54
N PRO A 48 -19.66 -12.63 0.41
CA PRO A 48 -18.91 -12.13 -0.72
C PRO A 48 -17.47 -12.67 -0.78
N LEU A 49 -16.86 -12.57 -1.99
CA LEU A 49 -15.43 -12.85 -2.17
C LEU A 49 -14.61 -11.57 -2.03
N MET A 50 -13.43 -11.69 -1.44
CA MET A 50 -12.45 -10.61 -1.42
C MET A 50 -11.03 -11.16 -1.42
N GLN A 51 -10.18 -10.62 -2.31
CA GLN A 51 -8.76 -10.93 -2.29
C GLN A 51 -8.06 -10.18 -1.15
N ILE A 52 -7.20 -10.89 -0.42
CA ILE A 52 -6.36 -10.34 0.65
C ILE A 52 -4.89 -10.71 0.39
N GLY A 53 -3.99 -9.77 0.68
CA GLY A 53 -2.55 -10.03 0.80
C GLY A 53 -2.16 -10.24 2.27
N GLN A 54 -1.14 -9.54 2.74
CA GLN A 54 -0.74 -9.56 4.15
C GLN A 54 -1.64 -8.70 5.06
N GLY A 55 -2.72 -8.13 4.54
CA GLY A 55 -3.61 -7.24 5.30
C GLY A 55 -2.93 -5.94 5.78
N SER A 56 -1.88 -5.50 5.10
CA SER A 56 -1.09 -4.32 5.47
C SER A 56 -1.78 -2.97 5.14
N ASN A 57 -2.96 -3.02 4.51
CA ASN A 57 -3.77 -1.84 4.21
C ASN A 57 -5.27 -2.09 4.42
N ILE A 58 -5.61 -2.92 5.42
CA ILE A 58 -7.00 -3.29 5.75
C ILE A 58 -7.23 -3.10 7.24
N LEU A 59 -8.42 -2.61 7.60
CA LEU A 59 -8.94 -2.55 8.94
C LEU A 59 -10.28 -3.31 9.00
N PHE A 60 -10.31 -4.44 9.66
CA PHE A 60 -11.55 -5.17 9.94
C PHE A 60 -12.23 -4.55 11.17
N THR A 61 -13.45 -4.02 11.00
CA THR A 61 -14.27 -3.47 12.11
C THR A 61 -15.26 -4.51 12.66
N ARG A 62 -15.46 -5.59 11.92
CA ARG A 62 -16.37 -6.71 12.25
C ARG A 62 -15.90 -7.98 11.55
N ASP A 63 -16.53 -9.10 11.87
CA ASP A 63 -16.31 -10.36 11.16
C ASP A 63 -16.64 -10.21 9.66
N PHE A 64 -15.86 -10.87 8.82
CA PHE A 64 -16.11 -10.90 7.38
C PHE A 64 -17.02 -12.09 7.04
N PRO A 65 -18.25 -11.85 6.55
CA PRO A 65 -19.26 -12.91 6.40
C PRO A 65 -19.04 -13.81 5.18
N GLY A 66 -17.97 -13.61 4.40
CA GLY A 66 -17.68 -14.30 3.14
C GLY A 66 -16.38 -15.08 3.13
N THR A 67 -15.88 -15.29 1.93
CA THR A 67 -14.60 -15.99 1.68
C THR A 67 -13.50 -15.00 1.33
N LEU A 68 -12.40 -15.05 2.07
CA LEU A 68 -11.16 -14.36 1.73
C LEU A 68 -10.29 -15.24 0.83
N LEU A 69 -9.83 -14.69 -0.28
CA LEU A 69 -8.91 -15.31 -1.21
C LEU A 69 -7.49 -14.84 -0.90
N HIS A 70 -6.63 -15.75 -0.41
CA HIS A 70 -5.25 -15.45 -0.06
C HIS A 70 -4.30 -16.10 -1.07
N GLY A 71 -3.89 -15.32 -2.08
CA GLY A 71 -2.99 -15.77 -3.13
C GLY A 71 -1.54 -15.85 -2.66
N ARG A 72 -0.95 -17.05 -2.82
CA ARG A 72 0.44 -17.36 -2.51
C ARG A 72 1.21 -17.80 -3.75
N ILE A 73 0.81 -17.32 -4.92
CA ILE A 73 1.52 -17.59 -6.17
C ILE A 73 2.90 -16.93 -6.08
N CYS A 74 3.93 -17.73 -5.87
CA CYS A 74 5.31 -17.30 -5.71
C CYS A 74 6.09 -17.48 -7.01
N GLY A 75 7.36 -17.05 -7.01
CA GLY A 75 8.30 -17.17 -8.10
C GLY A 75 8.66 -15.83 -8.71
N ILE A 76 9.94 -15.70 -9.05
CA ILE A 76 10.54 -14.55 -9.71
C ILE A 76 11.28 -15.09 -10.91
N GLN A 77 10.89 -14.67 -12.12
CA GLN A 77 11.41 -15.19 -13.38
C GLN A 77 11.84 -14.04 -14.29
N VAL A 78 13.08 -14.04 -14.72
CA VAL A 78 13.54 -13.15 -15.78
C VAL A 78 12.96 -13.66 -17.10
N LEU A 79 12.17 -12.83 -17.77
CA LEU A 79 11.56 -13.15 -19.08
C LEU A 79 12.45 -12.73 -20.22
N ASN A 80 13.11 -11.58 -20.09
CA ASN A 80 13.99 -11.00 -21.08
C ASN A 80 15.01 -10.07 -20.41
N SER A 81 16.15 -9.91 -21.02
CA SER A 81 17.20 -8.98 -20.55
C SER A 81 17.95 -8.40 -21.75
N SER A 82 18.32 -7.14 -21.63
CA SER A 82 19.17 -6.39 -22.56
C SER A 82 20.26 -5.66 -21.78
N ASP A 83 21.15 -4.97 -22.49
CA ASP A 83 22.20 -4.16 -21.86
C ASP A 83 21.64 -2.99 -21.00
N LYS A 84 20.38 -2.61 -21.20
CA LYS A 84 19.78 -1.44 -20.55
C LYS A 84 18.58 -1.78 -19.65
N GLU A 85 17.91 -2.89 -19.87
CA GLU A 85 16.66 -3.20 -19.21
C GLU A 85 16.51 -4.71 -18.98
N VAL A 86 15.74 -5.07 -17.95
CA VAL A 86 15.35 -6.43 -17.66
C VAL A 86 13.84 -6.49 -17.40
N TRP A 87 13.20 -7.54 -17.94
CA TRP A 87 11.79 -7.84 -17.67
C TRP A 87 11.68 -9.02 -16.72
N VAL A 88 11.04 -8.79 -15.59
CA VAL A 88 10.94 -9.78 -14.51
C VAL A 88 9.47 -10.03 -14.18
N LYS A 89 9.02 -11.26 -14.37
CA LYS A 89 7.69 -11.72 -13.94
C LYS A 89 7.78 -12.18 -12.49
N VAL A 90 6.88 -11.63 -11.65
CA VAL A 90 6.83 -11.90 -10.22
C VAL A 90 5.43 -12.37 -9.84
N GLY A 91 5.33 -13.48 -9.13
CA GLY A 91 4.07 -13.98 -8.61
C GLY A 91 3.45 -13.00 -7.60
N ALA A 92 2.12 -12.88 -7.62
CA ALA A 92 1.39 -11.93 -6.77
C ALA A 92 1.58 -12.18 -5.27
N GLY A 93 1.92 -13.42 -4.87
CA GLY A 93 2.19 -13.84 -3.50
C GLY A 93 3.62 -13.62 -3.01
N VAL A 94 4.53 -13.13 -3.85
CA VAL A 94 5.90 -12.78 -3.43
C VAL A 94 5.86 -11.56 -2.51
N VAL A 95 6.57 -11.62 -1.39
CA VAL A 95 6.72 -10.47 -0.49
C VAL A 95 7.41 -9.33 -1.24
N TRP A 96 6.81 -8.15 -1.20
CA TRP A 96 7.28 -7.01 -1.98
C TRP A 96 8.75 -6.64 -1.67
N ASP A 97 9.10 -6.59 -0.39
CA ASP A 97 10.46 -6.19 0.00
C ASP A 97 11.53 -7.24 -0.33
N ASP A 98 11.16 -8.53 -0.40
CA ASP A 98 12.04 -9.60 -0.88
C ASP A 98 12.34 -9.42 -2.38
N PHE A 99 11.32 -9.05 -3.18
CA PHE A 99 11.54 -8.71 -4.59
C PHE A 99 12.45 -7.48 -4.75
N VAL A 100 12.23 -6.43 -3.96
CA VAL A 100 13.12 -5.23 -3.99
C VAL A 100 14.54 -5.61 -3.59
N SER A 101 14.74 -6.49 -2.59
CA SER A 101 16.07 -7.00 -2.21
C SER A 101 16.75 -7.69 -3.39
N GLN A 102 16.03 -8.58 -4.08
CA GLN A 102 16.54 -9.24 -5.27
C GLN A 102 16.89 -8.26 -6.40
N CYS A 103 16.10 -7.20 -6.59
CA CYS A 103 16.44 -6.15 -7.56
C CYS A 103 17.79 -5.52 -7.23
N VAL A 104 18.01 -5.18 -5.95
CA VAL A 104 19.26 -4.57 -5.49
C VAL A 104 20.45 -5.52 -5.68
N GLU A 105 20.31 -6.78 -5.31
CA GLU A 105 21.35 -7.83 -5.44
C GLU A 105 21.75 -8.09 -6.89
N ASN A 106 20.80 -7.98 -7.83
CA ASN A 106 21.04 -8.19 -9.25
C ASN A 106 21.40 -6.92 -10.03
N GLY A 107 21.49 -5.75 -9.35
CA GLY A 107 21.78 -4.48 -10.02
C GLY A 107 20.65 -3.97 -10.91
N TRP A 108 19.39 -4.26 -10.56
CA TRP A 108 18.19 -3.79 -11.25
C TRP A 108 17.64 -2.54 -10.58
N TYR A 109 17.69 -1.42 -11.28
CA TYR A 109 17.34 -0.09 -10.78
C TYR A 109 15.86 0.22 -10.97
N GLY A 110 15.29 1.01 -10.05
CA GLY A 110 13.93 1.56 -10.12
C GLY A 110 13.02 1.14 -8.98
N ALA A 111 13.31 0.06 -8.26
CA ALA A 111 12.51 -0.43 -7.14
C ALA A 111 13.02 0.03 -5.76
N GLU A 112 14.25 0.50 -5.65
CA GLU A 112 14.98 0.78 -4.39
C GLU A 112 14.27 1.78 -3.48
N ASN A 113 13.62 2.79 -4.04
CA ASN A 113 12.85 3.79 -3.26
C ASN A 113 11.60 3.20 -2.60
N LEU A 114 11.14 2.05 -3.08
CA LEU A 114 9.96 1.34 -2.56
C LEU A 114 10.33 0.25 -1.55
N SER A 115 11.56 0.25 -1.06
CA SER A 115 12.07 -0.69 -0.04
C SER A 115 11.26 -0.64 1.25
N LEU A 116 11.15 -1.79 1.91
CA LEU A 116 10.52 -1.96 3.21
C LEU A 116 9.02 -1.54 3.25
N ILE A 117 8.34 -1.47 2.09
CA ILE A 117 6.88 -1.33 2.07
C ILE A 117 6.28 -2.71 2.36
N PRO A 118 5.46 -2.87 3.42
CA PRO A 118 4.86 -4.16 3.74
C PRO A 118 3.79 -4.54 2.71
N GLY A 119 3.66 -5.83 2.46
CA GLY A 119 2.65 -6.37 1.54
C GLY A 119 3.24 -7.34 0.52
N LEU A 120 2.38 -7.81 -0.38
CA LEU A 120 2.72 -8.71 -1.47
C LEU A 120 2.78 -7.95 -2.80
N THR A 121 3.50 -8.50 -3.77
CA THR A 121 3.65 -7.92 -5.12
C THR A 121 2.30 -7.63 -5.80
N GLY A 122 1.31 -8.54 -5.68
CA GLY A 122 -0.03 -8.28 -6.20
C GLY A 122 -0.70 -7.09 -5.52
N SER A 123 -0.59 -6.98 -4.19
CA SER A 123 -1.12 -5.83 -3.44
C SER A 123 -0.41 -4.52 -3.80
N ALA A 124 0.90 -4.58 -4.08
CA ALA A 124 1.68 -3.42 -4.52
C ALA A 124 1.13 -2.85 -5.83
N ALA A 125 0.83 -3.72 -6.80
CA ALA A 125 0.21 -3.33 -8.07
C ALA A 125 -1.21 -2.79 -7.88
N VAL A 126 -2.07 -3.46 -7.09
CA VAL A 126 -3.45 -3.01 -6.81
C VAL A 126 -3.47 -1.62 -6.18
N GLN A 127 -2.59 -1.34 -5.22
CA GLN A 127 -2.57 -0.07 -4.48
C GLN A 127 -1.82 1.05 -5.20
N ASN A 128 -1.10 0.77 -6.29
CA ASN A 128 -0.09 1.68 -6.84
C ASN A 128 0.77 2.25 -5.70
N ILE A 129 1.46 1.34 -4.98
CA ILE A 129 2.28 1.76 -3.85
C ILE A 129 3.32 2.80 -4.29
N GLY A 130 3.65 3.71 -3.42
CA GLY A 130 4.63 4.75 -3.74
C GLY A 130 5.25 5.36 -2.51
N ALA A 131 6.54 5.63 -2.61
CA ALA A 131 7.34 6.30 -1.59
C ALA A 131 8.53 7.02 -2.24
N TYR A 132 9.01 8.06 -1.58
CA TYR A 132 10.24 8.78 -1.95
C TYR A 132 10.35 9.16 -3.43
N GLY A 133 9.23 9.65 -4.00
CA GLY A 133 9.18 10.14 -5.38
C GLY A 133 8.98 9.08 -6.46
N THR A 134 8.83 7.81 -6.09
CA THR A 134 8.60 6.68 -7.02
C THR A 134 7.24 6.04 -6.73
N GLU A 135 6.51 5.67 -7.75
CA GLU A 135 5.32 4.82 -7.67
C GLU A 135 5.58 3.48 -8.40
N VAL A 136 4.95 2.40 -7.96
CA VAL A 136 5.20 1.07 -8.55
C VAL A 136 4.81 1.01 -10.03
N LYS A 137 3.83 1.80 -10.48
CA LYS A 137 3.46 1.93 -11.90
C LYS A 137 4.63 2.34 -12.79
N ASP A 138 5.63 3.07 -12.23
CA ASP A 138 6.78 3.58 -13.00
C ASP A 138 7.70 2.43 -13.47
N ILE A 139 7.61 1.28 -12.81
CA ILE A 139 8.39 0.06 -13.13
C ILE A 139 7.53 -1.12 -13.58
N ILE A 140 6.19 -1.05 -13.52
CA ILE A 140 5.29 -2.09 -14.05
C ILE A 140 5.27 -2.03 -15.57
N SER A 141 5.41 -3.19 -16.22
CA SER A 141 5.15 -3.38 -17.65
C SER A 141 3.74 -3.89 -17.88
N SER A 142 3.34 -4.94 -17.16
CA SER A 142 2.00 -5.52 -17.27
C SER A 142 1.55 -6.22 -15.99
N VAL A 143 0.24 -6.41 -15.85
CA VAL A 143 -0.39 -7.10 -14.71
C VAL A 143 -1.30 -8.20 -15.23
N ARG A 144 -1.07 -9.44 -14.78
CA ARG A 144 -1.92 -10.59 -15.10
C ARG A 144 -2.92 -10.82 -13.97
N CYS A 145 -4.19 -10.94 -14.36
CA CYS A 145 -5.31 -11.15 -13.43
C CYS A 145 -6.19 -12.31 -13.89
N PHE A 146 -6.86 -12.91 -12.93
CA PHE A 146 -8.06 -13.71 -13.15
C PHE A 146 -9.30 -12.82 -12.97
N ASP A 147 -10.14 -12.76 -13.99
CA ASP A 147 -11.45 -12.10 -13.93
C ASP A 147 -12.47 -13.10 -13.37
N MET A 148 -12.92 -12.88 -12.14
CA MET A 148 -13.84 -13.81 -11.43
C MET A 148 -15.25 -13.82 -12.04
N ASP A 149 -15.67 -12.72 -12.68
CA ASP A 149 -16.98 -12.62 -13.32
C ASP A 149 -17.00 -13.39 -14.65
N GLU A 150 -16.01 -13.13 -15.49
CA GLU A 150 -15.88 -13.76 -16.82
C GLU A 150 -15.16 -15.12 -16.77
N ARG A 151 -14.47 -15.43 -15.67
CA ARG A 151 -13.70 -16.68 -15.45
C ARG A 151 -12.58 -16.90 -16.46
N VAL A 152 -11.91 -15.84 -16.84
CA VAL A 152 -10.80 -15.86 -17.78
C VAL A 152 -9.58 -15.14 -17.21
N PHE A 153 -8.41 -15.55 -17.65
CA PHE A 153 -7.18 -14.80 -17.38
C PHE A 153 -7.01 -13.68 -18.40
N ARG A 154 -6.70 -12.49 -17.89
CA ARG A 154 -6.38 -11.32 -18.70
C ARG A 154 -5.02 -10.76 -18.30
N THR A 155 -4.33 -10.16 -19.25
CA THR A 155 -3.11 -9.39 -19.00
C THR A 155 -3.35 -7.97 -19.46
N PHE A 156 -3.11 -7.02 -18.58
CA PHE A 156 -3.27 -5.59 -18.80
C PHE A 156 -1.89 -4.95 -18.94
N ASP A 157 -1.63 -4.23 -20.00
CA ASP A 157 -0.47 -3.36 -20.07
C ASP A 157 -0.59 -2.21 -19.06
N VAL A 158 0.55 -1.63 -18.65
CA VAL A 158 0.54 -0.56 -17.64
C VAL A 158 -0.40 0.60 -17.99
N SER A 159 -0.54 0.93 -19.27
CA SER A 159 -1.45 1.97 -19.77
C SER A 159 -2.94 1.64 -19.56
N GLU A 160 -3.30 0.35 -19.49
CA GLU A 160 -4.65 -0.14 -19.29
C GLU A 160 -4.99 -0.28 -17.80
N CYS A 161 -3.98 -0.27 -16.92
CA CYS A 161 -4.17 -0.45 -15.47
C CYS A 161 -4.82 0.76 -14.78
N GLY A 162 -5.06 1.87 -15.47
CA GLY A 162 -5.75 3.05 -14.95
C GLY A 162 -5.13 3.63 -13.68
N TYR A 163 -3.79 3.59 -13.58
CA TYR A 163 -3.07 4.03 -12.38
C TYR A 163 -3.20 5.52 -12.10
N GLY A 164 -3.50 5.83 -10.86
CA GLY A 164 -3.51 7.17 -10.27
C GLY A 164 -2.89 7.17 -8.88
N TYR A 165 -2.91 8.31 -8.19
CA TYR A 165 -2.40 8.42 -6.82
C TYR A 165 -3.18 7.50 -5.87
N ARG A 166 -2.54 6.40 -5.43
CA ARG A 166 -3.17 5.35 -4.60
C ARG A 166 -4.43 4.76 -5.23
N ASP A 167 -4.45 4.65 -6.57
CA ASP A 167 -5.59 4.18 -7.33
C ASP A 167 -5.16 3.32 -8.53
N SER A 168 -6.02 2.37 -8.91
CA SER A 168 -5.85 1.51 -10.09
C SER A 168 -7.19 0.94 -10.55
N LEU A 169 -7.22 0.34 -11.75
CA LEU A 169 -8.33 -0.47 -12.24
C LEU A 169 -8.69 -1.59 -11.25
N PHE A 170 -7.69 -2.30 -10.72
CA PHE A 170 -7.87 -3.45 -9.83
C PHE A 170 -8.48 -3.08 -8.47
N LYS A 171 -8.32 -1.84 -8.05
CA LYS A 171 -8.95 -1.30 -6.83
C LYS A 171 -10.42 -1.00 -7.04
N LYS A 172 -10.81 -0.61 -8.24
CA LYS A 172 -12.20 -0.31 -8.64
C LYS A 172 -12.95 -1.57 -9.03
N CYS A 173 -12.30 -2.46 -9.78
CA CYS A 173 -12.85 -3.72 -10.28
C CYS A 173 -12.44 -4.88 -9.36
N ARG A 174 -13.24 -5.13 -8.32
CA ARG A 174 -12.92 -6.15 -7.30
C ARG A 174 -13.00 -7.59 -7.79
N SER A 175 -13.59 -7.82 -8.97
CA SER A 175 -13.58 -9.12 -9.62
C SER A 175 -12.22 -9.49 -10.24
N LEU A 176 -11.33 -8.52 -10.42
CA LEU A 176 -9.98 -8.76 -10.95
C LEU A 176 -9.01 -9.17 -9.85
N THR A 177 -8.64 -10.45 -9.83
CA THR A 177 -7.67 -11.02 -8.89
C THR A 177 -6.29 -11.09 -9.53
N VAL A 178 -5.34 -10.28 -9.04
CA VAL A 178 -3.96 -10.25 -9.55
C VAL A 178 -3.25 -11.57 -9.24
N THR A 179 -2.67 -12.22 -10.27
CA THR A 179 -1.92 -13.47 -10.13
C THR A 179 -0.42 -13.31 -10.36
N SER A 180 -0.01 -12.37 -11.21
CA SER A 180 1.40 -12.00 -11.37
C SER A 180 1.55 -10.58 -11.92
N VAL A 181 2.73 -9.98 -11.70
CA VAL A 181 3.11 -8.66 -12.21
C VAL A 181 4.42 -8.80 -12.97
N THR A 182 4.51 -8.20 -14.15
CA THR A 182 5.75 -8.10 -14.90
C THR A 182 6.32 -6.69 -14.74
N PHE A 183 7.54 -6.63 -14.26
CA PHE A 183 8.28 -5.39 -14.06
C PHE A 183 9.29 -5.17 -15.19
N ARG A 184 9.50 -3.92 -15.59
CA ARG A 184 10.57 -3.47 -16.45
C ARG A 184 11.50 -2.59 -15.63
N LEU A 185 12.70 -3.07 -15.39
CA LEU A 185 13.70 -2.45 -14.53
C LEU A 185 14.92 -2.05 -15.36
N SER A 186 15.64 -0.99 -14.95
CA SER A 186 16.86 -0.59 -15.62
C SER A 186 18.04 -1.43 -15.14
N THR A 187 18.96 -1.78 -16.06
CA THR A 187 20.31 -2.32 -15.74
C THR A 187 21.37 -1.23 -15.77
N VAL A 188 20.97 -0.01 -16.16
CA VAL A 188 21.85 1.17 -16.16
C VAL A 188 21.65 1.93 -14.86
N LYS A 189 22.78 2.31 -14.23
CA LYS A 189 22.78 3.07 -12.96
C LYS A 189 21.96 4.35 -13.09
N SER A 190 20.89 4.43 -12.29
CA SER A 190 20.02 5.59 -12.22
C SER A 190 19.28 5.59 -10.87
N PHE A 191 19.31 6.71 -10.15
CA PHE A 191 18.61 6.86 -8.88
C PHE A 191 17.58 7.98 -8.97
N ASN A 192 16.35 7.71 -8.50
CA ASN A 192 15.36 8.76 -8.34
C ASN A 192 15.55 9.45 -6.98
N LEU A 193 16.18 10.62 -6.99
CA LEU A 193 16.42 11.45 -5.81
C LEU A 193 15.52 12.70 -5.76
N SER A 194 14.37 12.68 -6.44
CA SER A 194 13.43 13.81 -6.48
C SER A 194 12.80 14.13 -5.12
N TYR A 195 12.81 13.18 -4.17
CA TYR A 195 12.29 13.39 -2.82
C TYR A 195 13.38 14.00 -1.92
N ASN A 196 13.20 15.26 -1.50
CA ASN A 196 14.22 16.07 -0.83
C ASN A 196 14.87 15.37 0.39
N ALA A 197 14.10 14.75 1.28
CA ALA A 197 14.68 14.10 2.46
C ALA A 197 15.55 12.88 2.11
N LEU A 198 15.24 12.15 1.04
CA LEU A 198 16.11 11.08 0.53
C LEU A 198 17.36 11.68 -0.10
N GLN A 199 17.22 12.70 -0.94
CA GLN A 199 18.34 13.38 -1.58
C GLN A 199 19.36 13.90 -0.55
N GLN A 200 18.89 14.59 0.48
CA GLN A 200 19.75 15.11 1.56
C GLN A 200 20.49 13.98 2.30
N ALA A 201 19.79 12.87 2.60
CA ALA A 201 20.42 11.74 3.29
C ALA A 201 21.48 11.04 2.41
N VAL A 202 21.20 10.88 1.11
CA VAL A 202 22.14 10.32 0.13
C VAL A 202 23.39 11.19 0.00
N LEU A 203 23.23 12.51 -0.13
CA LEU A 203 24.36 13.45 -0.22
C LEU A 203 25.20 13.46 1.07
N ALA A 204 24.55 13.46 2.24
CA ALA A 204 25.23 13.47 3.53
C ALA A 204 26.08 12.21 3.77
N GLN A 205 25.68 11.06 3.21
CA GLN A 205 26.38 9.79 3.36
C GLN A 205 27.30 9.45 2.18
N GLY A 206 27.28 10.22 1.10
CA GLY A 206 28.04 9.93 -0.12
C GLY A 206 27.64 8.61 -0.78
N ALA A 207 26.36 8.23 -0.67
CA ALA A 207 25.87 6.95 -1.16
C ALA A 207 25.83 6.93 -2.70
N ASP A 208 26.37 5.87 -3.30
CA ASP A 208 26.56 5.73 -4.75
C ASP A 208 26.25 4.32 -5.28
N SER A 209 25.60 3.48 -4.50
CA SER A 209 25.18 2.12 -4.90
C SER A 209 23.73 1.85 -4.53
N LEU A 210 23.09 0.91 -5.25
CA LEU A 210 21.71 0.46 -4.96
C LEU A 210 21.56 0.01 -3.50
N SER A 211 22.52 -0.76 -3.00
CA SER A 211 22.51 -1.25 -1.61
C SER A 211 22.50 -0.10 -0.61
N GLN A 212 23.34 0.93 -0.81
CA GLN A 212 23.38 2.10 0.07
C GLN A 212 22.09 2.93 -0.01
N ILE A 213 21.52 3.12 -1.22
CA ILE A 213 20.22 3.82 -1.38
C ILE A 213 19.13 3.06 -0.63
N ARG A 214 19.03 1.72 -0.84
CA ARG A 214 18.07 0.87 -0.11
C ARG A 214 18.25 1.00 1.40
N GLU A 215 19.47 0.96 1.90
CA GLU A 215 19.73 1.06 3.35
C GLU A 215 19.28 2.41 3.92
N ILE A 216 19.54 3.51 3.21
CA ILE A 216 19.07 4.85 3.57
C ILE A 216 17.53 4.89 3.61
N VAL A 217 16.86 4.38 2.57
CA VAL A 217 15.38 4.30 2.53
C VAL A 217 14.85 3.48 3.72
N CYS A 218 15.42 2.31 3.97
CA CYS A 218 15.04 1.46 5.10
C CYS A 218 15.25 2.18 6.45
N SER A 219 16.37 2.87 6.63
CA SER A 219 16.67 3.64 7.84
C SER A 219 15.65 4.76 8.06
N ILE A 220 15.35 5.56 7.02
CA ILE A 220 14.35 6.63 7.09
C ILE A 220 12.98 6.03 7.45
N ARG A 221 12.60 4.88 6.88
CA ARG A 221 11.32 4.25 7.19
C ARG A 221 11.25 3.74 8.63
N ARG A 222 12.27 3.02 9.08
CA ARG A 222 12.34 2.52 10.49
C ARG A 222 12.33 3.65 11.51
N SER A 223 12.90 4.82 11.19
CA SER A 223 12.84 5.97 12.10
C SER A 223 11.46 6.60 12.23
N LYS A 224 10.57 6.43 11.22
CA LYS A 224 9.27 7.09 11.14
C LYS A 224 8.07 6.16 11.34
N LEU A 225 8.20 4.88 11.03
CA LEU A 225 7.09 3.92 11.07
C LEU A 225 7.28 2.91 12.20
N PRO A 226 6.21 2.46 12.84
CA PRO A 226 6.30 1.39 13.82
C PRO A 226 6.66 0.06 13.16
N ASP A 227 7.33 -0.81 13.90
CA ASP A 227 7.43 -2.20 13.55
C ASP A 227 6.08 -2.88 13.83
N VAL A 228 5.42 -3.36 12.78
CA VAL A 228 4.09 -3.98 12.88
C VAL A 228 4.08 -5.27 13.70
N ALA A 229 5.25 -5.91 13.89
CA ALA A 229 5.37 -7.08 14.77
C ALA A 229 5.22 -6.71 16.25
N THR A 230 5.51 -5.47 16.63
CA THR A 230 5.45 -5.00 18.02
C THR A 230 4.30 -4.01 18.26
N LEU A 231 3.91 -3.25 17.24
CA LEU A 231 2.87 -2.23 17.34
C LEU A 231 2.02 -2.24 16.07
N GLY A 232 0.81 -2.80 16.17
CA GLY A 232 -0.10 -2.99 15.06
C GLY A 232 -0.43 -1.67 14.33
N SER A 233 -0.28 -1.66 13.01
CA SER A 233 -0.63 -0.52 12.14
C SER A 233 -0.77 -0.96 10.68
N ALA A 234 -1.33 -0.11 9.83
CA ALA A 234 -1.38 -0.30 8.38
C ALA A 234 -0.64 0.83 7.63
N GLY A 235 0.45 1.34 8.21
CA GLY A 235 1.16 2.48 7.65
C GLY A 235 0.35 3.78 7.69
N SER A 236 0.43 4.60 6.66
CA SER A 236 -0.35 5.84 6.57
C SER A 236 -1.84 5.53 6.47
N PHE A 237 -2.62 5.99 7.46
CA PHE A 237 -4.07 5.73 7.50
C PHE A 237 -4.84 6.61 6.51
N PHE A 238 -4.41 7.84 6.29
CA PHE A 238 -5.07 8.80 5.40
C PHE A 238 -4.23 9.10 4.17
N LYS A 239 -4.90 9.37 3.05
CA LYS A 239 -4.27 9.96 1.86
C LYS A 239 -3.93 11.43 2.13
N ASN A 240 -2.88 11.90 1.47
CA ASN A 240 -2.63 13.33 1.38
C ASN A 240 -3.75 13.97 0.53
N PRO A 241 -4.54 14.91 1.06
CA PRO A 241 -5.68 15.48 0.35
C PRO A 241 -5.22 16.40 -0.79
N LEU A 242 -5.95 16.32 -1.91
CA LEU A 242 -5.85 17.30 -3.00
C LEU A 242 -6.90 18.39 -2.76
N VAL A 243 -6.47 19.63 -2.77
CA VAL A 243 -7.34 20.80 -2.55
C VAL A 243 -7.20 21.78 -3.70
N GLU A 244 -8.25 22.54 -3.94
CA GLU A 244 -8.20 23.67 -4.89
C GLU A 244 -7.12 24.67 -4.44
N ARG A 245 -6.42 25.25 -5.42
CA ARG A 245 -5.35 26.21 -5.15
C ARG A 245 -5.80 27.39 -4.31
N SER A 246 -7.01 27.92 -4.56
CA SER A 246 -7.61 29.02 -3.80
C SER A 246 -7.71 28.71 -2.28
N LEU A 247 -8.11 27.48 -1.96
CA LEU A 247 -8.14 27.02 -0.57
C LEU A 247 -6.72 26.94 0.02
N PHE A 248 -5.75 26.38 -0.73
CA PHE A 248 -4.36 26.33 -0.29
C PHE A 248 -3.80 27.75 -0.01
N GLU A 249 -3.99 28.70 -0.90
CA GLU A 249 -3.52 30.09 -0.69
C GLU A 249 -4.18 30.75 0.52
N SER A 250 -5.46 30.54 0.74
CA SER A 250 -6.18 31.00 1.93
C SER A 250 -5.62 30.36 3.21
N LEU A 251 -5.31 29.07 3.18
CA LEU A 251 -4.70 28.37 4.31
C LEU A 251 -3.28 28.87 4.56
N LYS A 252 -2.49 29.12 3.52
CA LYS A 252 -1.11 29.60 3.61
C LYS A 252 -1.00 31.01 4.24
N GLN A 253 -2.00 31.86 4.03
CA GLN A 253 -2.07 33.15 4.74
C GLN A 253 -2.21 32.99 6.25
N LYS A 254 -2.98 31.98 6.71
CA LYS A 254 -3.19 31.70 8.15
C LYS A 254 -2.10 30.82 8.74
N TRP A 255 -1.51 29.96 7.93
CA TRP A 255 -0.53 28.94 8.30
C TRP A 255 0.64 28.98 7.29
N PRO A 256 1.57 29.94 7.41
CA PRO A 256 2.65 30.13 6.42
C PRO A 256 3.56 28.92 6.23
N ASP A 257 3.63 28.03 7.25
CA ASP A 257 4.42 26.79 7.26
C ASP A 257 3.67 25.56 6.70
N ILE A 258 2.42 25.71 6.16
CA ILE A 258 1.68 24.59 5.58
C ILE A 258 2.39 24.04 4.34
N PRO A 259 2.78 22.76 4.34
CA PRO A 259 3.42 22.16 3.17
C PRO A 259 2.38 21.84 2.09
N GLY A 260 2.64 22.34 0.89
CA GLY A 260 1.84 22.06 -0.30
C GLY A 260 2.72 21.61 -1.47
N PHE A 261 2.29 20.59 -2.20
CA PHE A 261 2.96 20.02 -3.35
C PHE A 261 2.03 20.17 -4.57
N GLY A 262 2.30 21.17 -5.38
CA GLY A 262 1.57 21.43 -6.63
C GLY A 262 2.31 20.90 -7.86
N ASP A 263 1.65 20.97 -9.01
CA ASP A 263 2.28 20.73 -10.30
C ASP A 263 3.23 21.89 -10.68
N ALA A 264 4.13 21.63 -11.61
CA ALA A 264 5.09 22.64 -12.11
C ALA A 264 4.41 23.78 -12.85
N SER A 265 3.19 23.61 -13.38
CA SER A 265 2.42 24.65 -14.08
C SER A 265 1.85 25.72 -13.15
N GLY A 266 1.75 25.41 -11.86
CA GLY A 266 1.21 26.32 -10.85
C GLY A 266 -0.30 26.52 -10.89
N ASN A 267 -1.04 25.86 -11.78
CA ASN A 267 -2.48 26.08 -11.98
C ASN A 267 -3.37 24.94 -11.46
N GLY A 268 -2.81 23.77 -11.19
CA GLY A 268 -3.54 22.58 -10.74
C GLY A 268 -3.81 22.56 -9.24
N PRO A 269 -4.53 21.52 -8.76
CA PRO A 269 -4.79 21.31 -7.36
C PRO A 269 -3.48 21.11 -6.59
N VAL A 270 -3.49 21.42 -5.30
CA VAL A 270 -2.34 21.28 -4.40
C VAL A 270 -2.55 20.12 -3.46
N LYS A 271 -1.58 19.20 -3.40
CA LYS A 271 -1.56 18.11 -2.44
C LYS A 271 -1.01 18.60 -1.11
N LEU A 272 -1.82 18.56 -0.05
CA LEU A 272 -1.41 18.94 1.31
C LEU A 272 -0.84 17.74 2.07
N SER A 273 0.02 18.02 3.05
CA SER A 273 0.48 17.00 3.99
C SER A 273 -0.59 16.71 5.03
N ALA A 274 -1.28 15.57 4.93
CA ALA A 274 -2.23 15.13 5.94
C ALA A 274 -1.56 14.95 7.32
N GLY A 275 -0.31 14.47 7.36
CA GLY A 275 0.44 14.35 8.61
C GLY A 275 0.64 15.70 9.33
N TRP A 276 0.93 16.76 8.57
CA TRP A 276 1.06 18.11 9.13
C TRP A 276 -0.29 18.62 9.66
N LEU A 277 -1.38 18.44 8.91
CA LEU A 277 -2.73 18.84 9.34
C LEU A 277 -3.13 18.15 10.65
N ILE A 278 -2.91 16.84 10.75
CA ILE A 278 -3.21 16.04 11.95
C ILE A 278 -2.35 16.49 13.14
N GLU A 279 -1.05 16.72 12.91
CA GLU A 279 -0.12 17.20 13.94
C GLU A 279 -0.52 18.60 14.45
N LYS A 280 -0.93 19.51 13.57
CA LYS A 280 -1.44 20.84 13.94
C LYS A 280 -2.79 20.81 14.69
N CYS A 281 -3.57 19.73 14.56
CA CYS A 281 -4.72 19.45 15.43
C CYS A 281 -4.30 18.88 16.79
N GLY A 282 -3.01 18.59 16.98
CA GLY A 282 -2.46 18.10 18.25
C GLY A 282 -2.74 16.61 18.49
N TRP A 283 -2.98 15.81 17.44
CA TRP A 283 -3.23 14.38 17.56
C TRP A 283 -1.98 13.52 17.65
N LYS A 284 -0.83 13.98 17.18
CA LYS A 284 0.42 13.23 17.21
C LYS A 284 0.77 12.79 18.63
N GLY A 285 0.96 11.48 18.82
CA GLY A 285 1.24 10.89 20.14
C GLY A 285 0.03 10.78 21.08
N LYS A 286 -1.18 11.17 20.66
CA LYS A 286 -2.39 11.02 21.47
C LYS A 286 -3.08 9.68 21.22
N SER A 287 -3.79 9.22 22.25
CA SER A 287 -4.59 7.99 22.20
C SER A 287 -6.05 8.25 22.57
N LEU A 288 -6.90 7.36 22.10
CA LEU A 288 -8.30 7.22 22.50
C LEU A 288 -8.52 5.75 22.88
N GLY A 289 -8.62 5.48 24.18
CA GLY A 289 -8.68 4.11 24.69
C GLY A 289 -7.45 3.31 24.26
N ARG A 290 -7.66 2.23 23.51
CA ARG A 290 -6.62 1.28 23.05
C ARG A 290 -6.05 1.61 21.67
N ALA A 291 -6.60 2.60 20.97
CA ALA A 291 -6.11 3.09 19.69
C ALA A 291 -5.35 4.42 19.87
N GLY A 292 -4.35 4.69 19.02
CA GLY A 292 -3.56 5.91 19.11
C GLY A 292 -3.08 6.42 17.76
N VAL A 293 -2.60 7.66 17.76
CA VAL A 293 -1.84 8.28 16.67
C VAL A 293 -0.35 8.17 17.00
N TYR A 294 0.41 7.58 16.12
CA TYR A 294 1.82 7.28 16.37
C TYR A 294 2.65 8.54 16.67
N GLU A 295 3.49 8.48 17.68
CA GLU A 295 4.27 9.61 18.16
C GLU A 295 5.31 10.16 17.17
N LYS A 296 5.83 9.30 16.26
CA LYS A 296 6.83 9.70 15.25
C LYS A 296 6.22 10.12 13.93
N GLN A 297 4.97 9.69 13.64
CA GLN A 297 4.29 9.99 12.37
C GLN A 297 2.77 10.10 12.57
N ALA A 298 2.25 11.32 12.48
CA ALA A 298 0.83 11.61 12.72
C ALA A 298 -0.14 10.96 11.70
N LEU A 299 0.35 10.53 10.52
CA LEU A 299 -0.44 9.78 9.55
C LEU A 299 -0.72 8.33 9.97
N VAL A 300 0.01 7.79 10.93
CA VAL A 300 -0.06 6.39 11.31
C VAL A 300 -0.95 6.23 12.53
N LEU A 301 -2.03 5.49 12.38
CA LEU A 301 -2.83 5.01 13.50
C LEU A 301 -2.29 3.68 13.98
N VAL A 302 -2.33 3.46 15.28
CA VAL A 302 -1.73 2.28 15.92
C VAL A 302 -2.71 1.61 16.88
N ASN A 303 -2.59 0.29 16.97
CA ASN A 303 -3.23 -0.55 17.98
C ASN A 303 -2.28 -0.68 19.17
N LEU A 304 -2.56 0.02 20.27
CA LEU A 304 -1.68 0.10 21.43
C LEU A 304 -1.75 -1.16 22.31
N SER A 305 -2.93 -1.77 22.43
CA SER A 305 -3.14 -2.87 23.37
C SER A 305 -4.43 -3.67 23.08
N GLY A 306 -4.53 -4.29 21.89
CA GLY A 306 -5.71 -5.08 21.51
C GLY A 306 -6.96 -4.23 21.25
N ALA A 307 -6.79 -3.07 20.60
CA ALA A 307 -7.91 -2.28 20.13
C ALA A 307 -8.73 -3.07 19.10
N THR A 308 -10.04 -2.92 19.16
CA THR A 308 -10.93 -3.40 18.11
C THR A 308 -10.81 -2.53 16.85
N GLY A 309 -11.22 -3.08 15.70
CA GLY A 309 -11.24 -2.28 14.47
C GLY A 309 -12.18 -1.07 14.57
N GLU A 310 -13.29 -1.18 15.30
CA GLU A 310 -14.20 -0.05 15.51
C GLU A 310 -13.58 1.06 16.37
N GLU A 311 -12.76 0.73 17.38
CA GLU A 311 -12.04 1.75 18.16
C GLU A 311 -11.04 2.52 17.28
N ILE A 312 -10.32 1.83 16.39
CA ILE A 312 -9.39 2.47 15.44
C ILE A 312 -10.16 3.32 14.42
N ALA A 313 -11.29 2.82 13.91
CA ALA A 313 -12.16 3.55 13.00
C ALA A 313 -12.79 4.78 13.67
N ALA A 314 -13.20 4.69 14.93
CA ALA A 314 -13.70 5.83 15.70
C ALA A 314 -12.63 6.90 15.89
N LEU A 315 -11.40 6.53 16.25
CA LEU A 315 -10.27 7.44 16.32
C LEU A 315 -10.04 8.14 14.98
N SER A 316 -10.07 7.39 13.86
CA SER A 316 -9.86 7.96 12.53
C SER A 316 -10.92 9.01 12.16
N ARG A 317 -12.19 8.76 12.50
CA ARG A 317 -13.28 9.73 12.31
C ARG A 317 -13.04 11.01 13.12
N MET A 318 -12.68 10.88 14.39
CA MET A 318 -12.40 12.07 15.25
C MET A 318 -11.24 12.90 14.70
N VAL A 319 -10.16 12.25 14.26
CA VAL A 319 -9.01 12.92 13.64
C VAL A 319 -9.44 13.68 12.37
N ALA A 320 -10.22 13.04 11.51
CA ALA A 320 -10.71 13.66 10.26
C ALA A 320 -11.65 14.85 10.53
N ASP A 321 -12.56 14.71 11.51
CA ASP A 321 -13.49 15.77 11.92
C ASP A 321 -12.75 16.99 12.47
N ASP A 322 -11.74 16.80 13.30
CA ASP A 322 -10.96 17.91 13.87
C ASP A 322 -10.12 18.63 12.80
N VAL A 323 -9.57 17.88 11.82
CA VAL A 323 -8.90 18.47 10.66
C VAL A 323 -9.90 19.29 9.83
N PHE A 324 -11.08 18.76 9.58
CA PHE A 324 -12.12 19.48 8.84
C PHE A 324 -12.57 20.75 9.58
N LYS A 325 -12.86 20.68 10.87
CA LYS A 325 -13.24 21.84 11.69
C LYS A 325 -12.18 22.94 11.67
N LYS A 326 -10.89 22.56 11.72
CA LYS A 326 -9.79 23.53 11.83
C LYS A 326 -9.37 24.13 10.50
N PHE A 327 -9.37 23.33 9.42
CA PHE A 327 -8.79 23.70 8.13
C PHE A 327 -9.80 23.72 6.97
N GLY A 328 -11.01 23.19 7.13
CA GLY A 328 -11.98 22.98 6.06
C GLY A 328 -11.53 21.91 5.04
N VAL A 329 -10.57 21.06 5.42
CA VAL A 329 -9.98 20.03 4.56
C VAL A 329 -10.48 18.66 4.99
N SER A 330 -11.12 17.92 4.08
CA SER A 330 -11.57 16.55 4.33
C SER A 330 -10.42 15.55 4.15
N LEU A 331 -10.22 14.69 5.13
CA LEU A 331 -9.30 13.55 5.03
C LEU A 331 -10.06 12.30 4.58
N SER A 332 -9.47 11.57 3.63
CA SER A 332 -9.99 10.28 3.16
C SER A 332 -9.05 9.16 3.61
N PRO A 333 -9.57 8.05 4.16
CA PRO A 333 -8.75 6.89 4.48
C PRO A 333 -8.04 6.33 3.23
N GLU A 334 -6.78 5.95 3.37
CA GLU A 334 -6.06 5.10 2.41
C GLU A 334 -6.33 3.63 2.70
N VAL A 335 -6.46 3.31 3.99
CA VAL A 335 -6.79 1.99 4.51
C VAL A 335 -8.21 1.60 4.14
N LEU A 336 -8.39 0.37 3.65
CA LEU A 336 -9.72 -0.21 3.40
C LEU A 336 -10.35 -0.61 4.73
N ILE A 337 -11.47 0.02 5.08
CA ILE A 337 -12.25 -0.28 6.29
C ILE A 337 -13.39 -1.25 5.90
N LEU A 338 -13.50 -2.37 6.62
CA LEU A 338 -14.44 -3.47 6.35
C LEU A 338 -15.32 -3.78 7.56
#